data_d754e2a960f2e993313bec1ae8be5337
#
_entry.id   d754e2a960f2e993313bec1ae8be5337
#
_cell.length_a   1.000
_cell.length_b   1.000
_cell.length_c   1.000
_cell.angle_alpha   90.00
_cell.angle_beta   90.00
_cell.angle_gamma   90.00
#
_symmetry.space_group_name_H-M   'P 1'
#
loop_
_entity.id
_entity.type
_entity.pdbx_description
1 polymer ?
#
loop_
_entity_poly.entity_id
_entity_poly.type
_entity_poly.pdbx_seq_one_letter_code
_entity_poly.pdbx_strand_id
1 'polypeptide(L)'
;MGFWWRPLGVLAGVLLVALILWAGSGWVAALGFLAGIQAFVMLRRLWQEFRLARWLENPDQVTPPNAMGTWGDIFYRLEKLQRRQRDSRSELTNALEQFEHAAQAVPDGMVILNGTEQIEWCNPASRKYLGLDSERDRGQFIRYLMRQAPFLEFLDAVDYSRRLVCKSPANREITLSMQLVPFGDDKKLLVARDITDLERVVDLVGVDHGGQHQPTVGGAD
;
A
#
# COMPACT_ATOMS: atom_id res chain seq x y z
N MET A 1 -20.17 -27.22 31.49
CA MET A 1 -21.59 -27.33 31.93
C MET A 1 -21.96 -26.54 33.19
N GLY A 2 -21.15 -25.58 33.68
CA GLY A 2 -21.38 -24.85 34.93
C GLY A 2 -21.96 -23.43 34.82
N PHE A 3 -22.31 -22.94 33.65
CA PHE A 3 -22.65 -21.52 33.41
C PHE A 3 -24.11 -21.16 33.77
N TRP A 4 -25.03 -22.10 33.67
CA TRP A 4 -26.46 -21.86 33.89
C TRP A 4 -26.86 -21.83 35.37
N TRP A 5 -26.08 -22.38 36.30
CA TRP A 5 -26.39 -22.44 37.73
C TRP A 5 -26.25 -21.10 38.45
N ARG A 6 -25.36 -20.19 37.96
CA ARG A 6 -25.14 -18.90 38.58
C ARG A 6 -26.34 -17.96 38.47
N PRO A 7 -27.00 -17.76 37.31
CA PRO A 7 -28.19 -16.92 37.22
C PRO A 7 -29.39 -17.53 37.96
N LEU A 8 -29.52 -18.86 37.99
CA LEU A 8 -30.58 -19.55 38.75
C LEU A 8 -30.41 -19.33 40.25
N GLY A 9 -29.20 -19.41 40.78
CA GLY A 9 -28.91 -19.14 42.19
C GLY A 9 -29.23 -17.71 42.63
N VAL A 10 -28.90 -16.75 41.78
CA VAL A 10 -29.23 -15.31 42.02
C VAL A 10 -30.73 -15.11 41.99
N LEU A 11 -31.46 -15.66 41.02
CA LEU A 11 -32.91 -15.60 40.93
C LEU A 11 -33.59 -16.24 42.16
N ALA A 12 -33.16 -17.40 42.61
CA ALA A 12 -33.67 -18.05 43.80
C ALA A 12 -33.42 -17.22 45.06
N GLY A 13 -32.21 -16.58 45.19
CA GLY A 13 -31.91 -15.70 46.31
C GLY A 13 -32.82 -14.43 46.33
N VAL A 14 -33.03 -13.80 45.17
CA VAL A 14 -33.90 -12.64 45.04
C VAL A 14 -35.37 -12.98 45.41
N LEU A 15 -35.86 -14.14 44.95
CA LEU A 15 -37.22 -14.60 45.29
C LEU A 15 -37.36 -14.90 46.77
N LEU A 16 -36.35 -15.49 47.39
CA LEU A 16 -36.34 -15.82 48.82
C LEU A 16 -36.38 -14.54 49.67
N VAL A 17 -35.56 -13.53 49.33
CA VAL A 17 -35.58 -12.23 50.02
C VAL A 17 -36.92 -11.50 49.83
N ALA A 18 -37.50 -11.53 48.63
CA ALA A 18 -38.81 -10.96 48.36
C ALA A 18 -39.92 -11.65 49.20
N LEU A 19 -39.84 -12.97 49.39
CA LEU A 19 -40.78 -13.78 50.20
C LEU A 19 -40.66 -13.41 51.68
N ILE A 20 -39.45 -13.24 52.22
CA ILE A 20 -39.20 -12.83 53.59
C ILE A 20 -39.74 -11.42 53.85
N LEU A 21 -39.52 -10.49 52.92
CA LEU A 21 -40.06 -9.13 53.02
C LEU A 21 -41.56 -9.12 52.94
N TRP A 22 -42.16 -9.98 52.13
CA TRP A 22 -43.64 -10.09 52.05
C TRP A 22 -44.23 -10.59 53.38
N ALA A 23 -43.60 -11.58 54.03
CA ALA A 23 -44.06 -12.13 55.30
C ALA A 23 -43.89 -11.17 56.47
N GLY A 24 -42.87 -10.25 56.45
CA GLY A 24 -42.54 -9.38 57.57
C GLY A 24 -43.07 -7.95 57.43
N SER A 25 -43.07 -7.38 56.23
CA SER A 25 -43.37 -5.93 55.99
C SER A 25 -44.52 -5.69 55.02
N GLY A 26 -45.19 -6.76 54.54
CA GLY A 26 -46.29 -6.65 53.61
C GLY A 26 -45.91 -6.61 52.14
N TRP A 27 -46.94 -6.68 51.28
CA TRP A 27 -46.76 -6.81 49.82
C TRP A 27 -46.13 -5.58 49.14
N VAL A 28 -46.27 -4.38 49.69
CA VAL A 28 -45.73 -3.12 49.14
C VAL A 28 -44.21 -3.12 49.22
N ALA A 29 -43.62 -3.61 50.34
CA ALA A 29 -42.18 -3.69 50.52
C ALA A 29 -41.55 -4.72 49.55
N ALA A 30 -42.18 -5.84 49.34
CA ALA A 30 -41.73 -6.87 48.41
C ALA A 30 -41.75 -6.38 46.95
N LEU A 31 -42.81 -5.65 46.52
CA LEU A 31 -42.90 -5.06 45.20
C LEU A 31 -41.84 -3.95 45.00
N GLY A 32 -41.61 -3.09 46.00
CA GLY A 32 -40.58 -2.06 45.96
C GLY A 32 -39.17 -2.66 45.79
N PHE A 33 -38.87 -3.72 46.49
CA PHE A 33 -37.59 -4.45 46.36
C PHE A 33 -37.40 -5.05 44.97
N LEU A 34 -38.41 -5.71 44.43
CA LEU A 34 -38.37 -6.29 43.08
C LEU A 34 -38.25 -5.21 42.02
N ALA A 35 -38.96 -4.11 42.12
CA ALA A 35 -38.83 -2.96 41.23
C ALA A 35 -37.45 -2.31 41.29
N GLY A 36 -36.87 -2.20 42.49
CA GLY A 36 -35.49 -1.71 42.68
C GLY A 36 -34.44 -2.59 42.00
N ILE A 37 -34.54 -3.90 42.14
CA ILE A 37 -33.67 -4.85 41.47
C ILE A 37 -33.82 -4.77 39.95
N GLN A 38 -35.05 -4.69 39.46
CA GLN A 38 -35.32 -4.59 38.02
C GLN A 38 -34.73 -3.30 37.45
N ALA A 39 -34.93 -2.17 38.15
CA ALA A 39 -34.35 -0.87 37.78
C ALA A 39 -32.80 -0.93 37.76
N PHE A 40 -32.20 -1.55 38.78
CA PHE A 40 -30.75 -1.72 38.86
C PHE A 40 -30.19 -2.57 37.69
N VAL A 41 -30.83 -3.68 37.36
CA VAL A 41 -30.44 -4.55 36.25
C VAL A 41 -30.56 -3.80 34.92
N MET A 42 -31.64 -3.04 34.74
CA MET A 42 -31.88 -2.24 33.52
C MET A 42 -30.83 -1.13 33.38
N LEU A 43 -30.55 -0.39 34.47
CA LEU A 43 -29.55 0.68 34.47
C LEU A 43 -28.15 0.11 34.16
N ARG A 44 -27.82 -1.04 34.73
CA ARG A 44 -26.53 -1.74 34.43
C ARG A 44 -26.43 -2.14 32.97
N ARG A 45 -27.51 -2.63 32.34
CA ARG A 45 -27.55 -2.95 30.91
C ARG A 45 -27.32 -1.72 30.05
N LEU A 46 -28.06 -0.63 30.30
CA LEU A 46 -27.89 0.63 29.58
C LEU A 46 -26.47 1.19 29.70
N TRP A 47 -25.91 1.07 30.89
CA TRP A 47 -24.53 1.53 31.10
C TRP A 47 -23.50 0.70 30.30
N GLN A 48 -23.71 -0.59 30.15
CA GLN A 48 -22.88 -1.47 29.33
C GLN A 48 -23.00 -1.13 27.83
N GLU A 49 -24.23 -0.88 27.36
CA GLU A 49 -24.47 -0.45 25.97
C GLU A 49 -23.83 0.90 25.67
N PHE A 50 -23.98 1.86 26.59
CA PHE A 50 -23.34 3.17 26.47
C PHE A 50 -21.81 3.09 26.44
N ARG A 51 -21.21 2.24 27.25
CA ARG A 51 -19.76 2.00 27.24
C ARG A 51 -19.29 1.38 25.94
N LEU A 52 -20.06 0.46 25.38
CA LEU A 52 -19.77 -0.16 24.09
C LEU A 52 -19.83 0.87 22.95
N ALA A 53 -20.92 1.65 22.90
CA ALA A 53 -21.10 2.68 21.89
C ALA A 53 -19.94 3.69 21.91
N ARG A 54 -19.58 4.17 23.09
CA ARG A 54 -18.47 5.12 23.25
C ARG A 54 -17.10 4.55 22.89
N TRP A 55 -16.88 3.25 23.12
CA TRP A 55 -15.65 2.58 22.71
C TRP A 55 -15.58 2.40 21.19
N LEU A 56 -16.73 2.11 20.54
CA LEU A 56 -16.79 1.97 19.08
C LEU A 56 -16.52 3.28 18.33
N GLU A 57 -16.85 4.42 18.94
CA GLU A 57 -16.54 5.74 18.35
C GLU A 57 -15.05 6.02 18.28
N ASN A 58 -14.26 5.57 19.28
CA ASN A 58 -12.84 5.80 19.37
C ASN A 58 -12.06 4.56 19.85
N PRO A 59 -11.97 3.50 19.05
CA PRO A 59 -11.40 2.22 19.46
C PRO A 59 -9.87 2.28 19.64
N ASP A 60 -9.21 3.32 19.10
CA ASP A 60 -7.75 3.47 19.14
C ASP A 60 -7.24 4.15 20.42
N GLN A 61 -8.08 4.92 21.09
CA GLN A 61 -7.67 5.74 22.23
C GLN A 61 -8.11 5.16 23.59
N VAL A 62 -9.04 4.21 23.60
CA VAL A 62 -9.64 3.69 24.83
C VAL A 62 -9.38 2.20 24.93
N THR A 63 -8.78 1.78 26.04
CA THR A 63 -8.65 0.36 26.36
C THR A 63 -10.01 -0.32 26.39
N PRO A 64 -10.17 -1.52 25.81
CA PRO A 64 -11.45 -2.22 25.84
C PRO A 64 -11.94 -2.38 27.28
N PRO A 65 -13.21 -2.13 27.52
CA PRO A 65 -13.75 -2.24 28.88
C PRO A 65 -13.63 -3.68 29.37
N ASN A 66 -13.01 -3.87 30.55
CA ASN A 66 -12.97 -5.16 31.23
C ASN A 66 -14.40 -5.60 31.55
N ALA A 67 -15.00 -6.39 30.69
CA ALA A 67 -16.31 -6.96 30.87
C ALA A 67 -16.18 -8.45 31.23
N MET A 68 -16.82 -8.87 32.34
CA MET A 68 -16.93 -10.27 32.71
C MET A 68 -18.07 -10.95 31.94
N GLY A 69 -17.84 -12.20 31.51
CA GLY A 69 -18.85 -13.01 30.85
C GLY A 69 -18.92 -12.83 29.33
N THR A 70 -20.08 -13.04 28.73
CA THR A 70 -20.31 -13.04 27.27
C THR A 70 -19.82 -11.78 26.56
N TRP A 71 -19.90 -10.62 27.21
CA TRP A 71 -19.42 -9.35 26.70
C TRP A 71 -17.89 -9.30 26.61
N GLY A 72 -17.18 -9.92 27.55
CA GLY A 72 -15.72 -10.02 27.51
C GLY A 72 -15.23 -10.80 26.28
N ASP A 73 -15.91 -11.89 25.95
CA ASP A 73 -15.59 -12.70 24.76
C ASP A 73 -15.84 -11.93 23.46
N ILE A 74 -16.91 -11.14 23.40
CA ILE A 74 -17.22 -10.30 22.23
C ILE A 74 -16.16 -9.22 22.05
N PHE A 75 -15.77 -8.52 23.11
CA PHE A 75 -14.72 -7.51 23.07
C PHE A 75 -13.37 -8.10 22.64
N TYR A 76 -12.99 -9.24 23.18
CA TYR A 76 -11.76 -9.93 22.79
C TYR A 76 -11.75 -10.31 21.30
N ARG A 77 -12.86 -10.82 20.78
CA ARG A 77 -12.98 -11.16 19.35
C ARG A 77 -12.92 -9.93 18.46
N LEU A 78 -13.58 -8.83 18.83
CA LEU A 78 -13.55 -7.55 18.12
C LEU A 78 -12.13 -6.96 18.10
N GLU A 79 -11.45 -6.92 19.24
CA GLU A 79 -10.07 -6.45 19.33
C GLU A 79 -9.14 -7.28 18.44
N LYS A 80 -9.29 -8.63 18.48
CA LYS A 80 -8.50 -9.52 17.63
C LYS A 80 -8.73 -9.28 16.14
N LEU A 81 -9.98 -9.02 15.73
CA LEU A 81 -10.31 -8.69 14.33
C LEU A 81 -9.69 -7.35 13.92
N GLN A 82 -9.80 -6.34 14.76
CA GLN A 82 -9.21 -5.02 14.49
C GLN A 82 -7.69 -5.08 14.42
N ARG A 83 -7.02 -5.80 15.31
CA ARG A 83 -5.57 -6.02 15.25
C ARG A 83 -5.17 -6.66 13.94
N ARG A 84 -5.83 -7.75 13.52
CA ARG A 84 -5.55 -8.41 12.24
C ARG A 84 -5.71 -7.46 11.04
N GLN A 85 -6.75 -6.63 11.05
CA GLN A 85 -6.98 -5.66 9.98
C GLN A 85 -5.90 -4.57 9.94
N ARG A 86 -5.44 -4.10 11.11
CA ARG A 86 -4.33 -3.13 11.21
C ARG A 86 -3.02 -3.75 10.76
N ASP A 87 -2.71 -4.96 11.22
CA ASP A 87 -1.48 -5.66 10.86
C ASP A 87 -1.41 -5.88 9.35
N SER A 88 -2.49 -6.37 8.72
CA SER A 88 -2.56 -6.55 7.27
C SER A 88 -2.43 -5.23 6.49
N ARG A 89 -3.04 -4.14 6.99
CA ARG A 89 -2.90 -2.82 6.36
C ARG A 89 -1.48 -2.28 6.51
N SER A 90 -0.86 -2.46 7.67
CA SER A 90 0.52 -2.07 7.94
C SER A 90 1.50 -2.84 7.05
N GLU A 91 1.32 -4.15 6.90
CA GLU A 91 2.14 -4.98 6.01
C GLU A 91 2.06 -4.48 4.56
N LEU A 92 0.86 -4.19 4.07
CA LEU A 92 0.68 -3.66 2.71
C LEU A 92 1.35 -2.30 2.54
N THR A 93 1.19 -1.39 3.51
CA THR A 93 1.82 -0.07 3.48
C THR A 93 3.34 -0.20 3.48
N ASN A 94 3.90 -1.03 4.37
CA ASN A 94 5.33 -1.28 4.43
C ASN A 94 5.88 -1.89 3.13
N ALA A 95 5.13 -2.81 2.51
CA ALA A 95 5.52 -3.41 1.23
C ALA A 95 5.56 -2.38 0.09
N LEU A 96 4.57 -1.46 0.05
CA LEU A 96 4.55 -0.35 -0.91
C LEU A 96 5.72 0.61 -0.68
N GLU A 97 5.99 0.99 0.55
CA GLU A 97 7.14 1.86 0.89
C GLU A 97 8.47 1.21 0.51
N GLN A 98 8.63 -0.09 0.78
CA GLN A 98 9.83 -0.83 0.38
C GLN A 98 9.99 -0.89 -1.13
N PHE A 99 8.88 -1.09 -1.86
CA PHE A 99 8.90 -1.06 -3.32
C PHE A 99 9.29 0.32 -3.85
N GLU A 100 8.71 1.40 -3.32
CA GLU A 100 9.05 2.76 -3.70
C GLU A 100 10.52 3.07 -3.43
N HIS A 101 11.04 2.72 -2.26
CA HIS A 101 12.45 2.88 -1.93
C HIS A 101 13.36 2.09 -2.85
N ALA A 102 13.03 0.84 -3.15
CA ALA A 102 13.81 0.03 -4.09
C ALA A 102 13.82 0.63 -5.50
N ALA A 103 12.67 1.07 -5.99
CA ALA A 103 12.54 1.69 -7.31
C ALA A 103 13.27 3.05 -7.40
N GLN A 104 13.33 3.81 -6.29
CA GLN A 104 14.11 5.04 -6.20
C GLN A 104 15.62 4.81 -6.21
N ALA A 105 16.08 3.68 -5.68
CA ALA A 105 17.50 3.31 -5.64
C ALA A 105 18.04 2.80 -6.99
N VAL A 106 17.16 2.45 -7.94
CA VAL A 106 17.58 2.01 -9.28
C VAL A 106 18.18 3.19 -10.03
N PRO A 107 19.44 3.06 -10.54
CA PRO A 107 20.11 4.14 -11.26
C PRO A 107 19.53 4.38 -12.65
N ASP A 108 18.82 3.41 -13.22
CA ASP A 108 18.16 3.53 -14.52
C ASP A 108 16.86 4.35 -14.41
N GLY A 109 16.56 5.16 -15.40
CA GLY A 109 15.27 5.85 -15.50
C GLY A 109 14.15 4.86 -15.77
N MET A 110 13.12 4.83 -14.92
CA MET A 110 11.98 3.93 -15.03
C MET A 110 10.68 4.73 -15.14
N VAL A 111 9.86 4.40 -16.15
CA VAL A 111 8.56 5.04 -16.36
C VAL A 111 7.52 3.96 -16.64
N ILE A 112 6.45 3.94 -15.85
CA ILE A 112 5.28 3.05 -16.07
C ILE A 112 4.25 3.81 -16.88
N LEU A 113 3.87 3.22 -18.00
CA LEU A 113 2.84 3.71 -18.93
C LEU A 113 1.63 2.79 -18.87
N ASN A 114 0.43 3.38 -18.92
CA ASN A 114 -0.80 2.61 -19.13
C ASN A 114 -0.97 2.20 -20.61
N GLY A 115 -2.03 1.43 -20.91
CA GLY A 115 -2.34 0.98 -22.27
C GLY A 115 -2.54 2.11 -23.29
N THR A 116 -2.85 3.32 -22.85
CA THR A 116 -2.99 4.52 -23.68
C THR A 116 -1.72 5.38 -23.73
N GLU A 117 -0.59 4.90 -23.20
CA GLU A 117 0.71 5.59 -23.16
C GLU A 117 0.75 6.85 -22.29
N GLN A 118 -0.13 6.91 -21.28
CA GLN A 118 -0.05 7.93 -20.25
C GLN A 118 0.86 7.49 -19.11
N ILE A 119 1.60 8.43 -18.56
CA ILE A 119 2.52 8.19 -17.44
C ILE A 119 1.69 7.92 -16.17
N GLU A 120 1.83 6.74 -15.59
CA GLU A 120 1.26 6.42 -14.28
C GLU A 120 2.24 6.71 -13.15
N TRP A 121 3.52 6.42 -13.38
CA TRP A 121 4.56 6.61 -12.41
C TRP A 121 5.95 6.69 -13.07
N CYS A 122 6.87 7.39 -12.43
CA CYS A 122 8.28 7.40 -12.82
C CYS A 122 9.18 7.58 -11.59
N ASN A 123 10.40 7.02 -11.66
CA ASN A 123 11.38 7.14 -10.58
C ASN A 123 12.20 8.45 -10.71
N PRO A 124 12.96 8.86 -9.67
CA PRO A 124 13.78 10.07 -9.72
C PRO A 124 14.85 10.07 -10.81
N ALA A 125 15.39 8.90 -11.21
CA ALA A 125 16.37 8.81 -12.28
C ALA A 125 15.77 9.19 -13.64
N SER A 126 14.47 8.97 -13.88
CA SER A 126 13.78 9.42 -15.09
C SER A 126 13.75 10.94 -15.23
N ARG A 127 13.73 11.68 -14.11
CA ARG A 127 13.86 13.14 -14.13
C ARG A 127 15.23 13.57 -14.66
N LYS A 128 16.31 12.91 -14.23
CA LYS A 128 17.67 13.17 -14.68
C LYS A 128 17.87 12.88 -16.15
N TYR A 129 17.34 11.77 -16.64
CA TYR A 129 17.60 11.26 -17.98
C TYR A 129 16.56 11.69 -19.02
N LEU A 130 15.29 11.73 -18.64
CA LEU A 130 14.17 11.99 -19.55
C LEU A 130 13.52 13.37 -19.32
N GLY A 131 13.83 14.02 -18.19
CA GLY A 131 13.19 15.27 -17.77
C GLY A 131 11.77 15.09 -17.25
N LEU A 132 11.35 13.87 -16.94
CA LEU A 132 10.01 13.52 -16.49
C LEU A 132 9.90 13.58 -14.96
N ASP A 133 8.83 14.18 -14.47
CA ASP A 133 8.54 14.31 -13.04
C ASP A 133 7.27 13.56 -12.67
N SER A 134 7.34 12.73 -11.62
CA SER A 134 6.23 11.83 -11.26
C SER A 134 4.97 12.54 -10.76
N GLU A 135 5.09 13.75 -10.22
CA GLU A 135 3.95 14.54 -9.76
C GLU A 135 3.37 15.41 -10.87
N ARG A 136 4.25 16.10 -11.59
CA ARG A 136 3.87 17.04 -12.64
C ARG A 136 3.33 16.37 -13.89
N ASP A 137 3.96 15.25 -14.31
CA ASP A 137 3.73 14.65 -15.62
C ASP A 137 2.81 13.41 -15.55
N ARG A 138 2.32 13.07 -14.36
CA ARG A 138 1.37 11.97 -14.15
C ARG A 138 0.08 12.19 -14.95
N GLY A 139 -0.37 11.17 -15.68
CA GLY A 139 -1.55 11.22 -16.53
C GLY A 139 -1.32 11.89 -17.88
N GLN A 140 -0.16 12.46 -18.14
CA GLN A 140 0.17 13.03 -19.45
C GLN A 140 0.65 11.94 -20.41
N PHE A 141 0.39 12.13 -21.70
CA PHE A 141 0.89 11.24 -22.75
C PHE A 141 2.39 11.43 -22.92
N ILE A 142 3.18 10.36 -22.82
CA ILE A 142 4.64 10.42 -22.94
C ILE A 142 5.09 10.99 -24.29
N ARG A 143 4.33 10.75 -25.37
CA ARG A 143 4.61 11.27 -26.71
C ARG A 143 4.57 12.79 -26.83
N TYR A 144 3.86 13.47 -25.94
CA TYR A 144 3.83 14.95 -25.93
C TYR A 144 5.02 15.56 -25.18
N LEU A 145 5.61 14.81 -24.28
CA LEU A 145 6.76 15.22 -23.49
C LEU A 145 8.08 14.86 -24.20
N MET A 146 8.13 13.66 -24.81
CA MET A 146 9.28 13.17 -25.56
C MET A 146 9.00 13.18 -27.06
N ARG A 147 9.26 14.34 -27.71
CA ARG A 147 8.89 14.61 -29.12
C ARG A 147 9.96 14.22 -30.13
N GLN A 148 11.00 13.50 -29.71
CA GLN A 148 12.08 13.07 -30.62
C GLN A 148 11.55 12.02 -31.59
N ALA A 149 11.75 12.23 -32.92
CA ALA A 149 11.25 11.31 -33.94
C ALA A 149 11.67 9.85 -33.71
N PRO A 150 12.94 9.54 -33.35
CA PRO A 150 13.34 8.16 -33.09
C PRO A 150 12.59 7.51 -31.90
N PHE A 151 12.21 8.31 -30.90
CA PHE A 151 11.45 7.82 -29.77
C PHE A 151 9.99 7.52 -30.16
N LEU A 152 9.38 8.38 -30.96
CA LEU A 152 7.99 8.14 -31.43
C LEU A 152 7.89 6.91 -32.31
N GLU A 153 8.84 6.71 -33.22
CA GLU A 153 8.93 5.50 -34.05
C GLU A 153 9.14 4.24 -33.20
N PHE A 154 9.97 4.35 -32.15
CA PHE A 154 10.20 3.27 -31.20
C PHE A 154 8.95 2.92 -30.41
N LEU A 155 8.18 3.92 -29.99
CA LEU A 155 6.95 3.75 -29.21
C LEU A 155 5.86 3.09 -30.07
N ASP A 156 5.73 3.51 -31.34
CA ASP A 156 4.75 3.01 -32.29
C ASP A 156 5.07 1.58 -32.81
N ALA A 157 6.35 1.21 -32.83
CA ALA A 157 6.78 -0.10 -33.32
C ALA A 157 6.32 -1.30 -32.46
N VAL A 158 5.95 -1.06 -31.21
CA VAL A 158 5.49 -2.06 -30.20
C VAL A 158 6.39 -3.32 -30.16
N ASP A 159 7.68 -3.16 -30.47
CA ASP A 159 8.65 -4.26 -30.44
C ASP A 159 9.44 -4.19 -29.13
N TYR A 160 9.09 -5.07 -28.19
CA TYR A 160 9.73 -5.14 -26.89
C TYR A 160 11.17 -5.69 -26.92
N SER A 161 11.59 -6.30 -28.00
CA SER A 161 12.98 -6.78 -28.20
C SER A 161 13.93 -5.67 -28.64
N ARG A 162 13.39 -4.61 -29.24
CA ARG A 162 14.14 -3.49 -29.78
C ARG A 162 14.65 -2.57 -28.65
N ARG A 163 15.88 -2.10 -28.81
CA ARG A 163 16.45 -1.04 -27.99
C ARG A 163 16.64 0.22 -28.83
N LEU A 164 16.27 1.34 -28.26
CA LEU A 164 16.53 2.65 -28.85
C LEU A 164 17.76 3.26 -28.19
N VAL A 165 18.77 3.58 -28.96
CA VAL A 165 19.92 4.38 -28.51
C VAL A 165 19.77 5.80 -29.03
N CYS A 166 19.69 6.77 -28.11
CA CYS A 166 19.60 8.17 -28.48
C CYS A 166 20.17 9.09 -27.40
N LYS A 167 20.38 10.35 -27.71
CA LYS A 167 20.76 11.35 -26.71
C LYS A 167 19.61 11.68 -25.79
N SER A 168 19.92 11.86 -24.50
CA SER A 168 18.95 12.24 -23.49
C SER A 168 18.26 13.56 -23.85
N PRO A 169 16.92 13.65 -23.72
CA PRO A 169 16.19 14.89 -23.91
C PRO A 169 16.50 15.92 -22.81
N ALA A 170 16.87 15.48 -21.61
CA ALA A 170 17.21 16.36 -20.49
C ALA A 170 18.65 16.86 -20.53
N ASN A 171 19.60 16.01 -20.99
CA ASN A 171 21.00 16.38 -21.10
C ASN A 171 21.64 15.70 -22.31
N ARG A 172 21.97 16.46 -23.33
CA ARG A 172 22.55 15.96 -24.60
C ARG A 172 23.92 15.31 -24.49
N GLU A 173 24.63 15.47 -23.38
CA GLU A 173 25.90 14.79 -23.13
C GLU A 173 25.71 13.31 -22.79
N ILE A 174 24.52 12.94 -22.34
CA ILE A 174 24.20 11.58 -21.93
C ILE A 174 23.62 10.81 -23.11
N THR A 175 24.16 9.62 -23.38
CA THR A 175 23.59 8.67 -24.32
C THR A 175 22.78 7.64 -23.55
N LEU A 176 21.54 7.45 -23.95
CA LEU A 176 20.60 6.52 -23.32
C LEU A 176 20.33 5.31 -24.20
N SER A 177 20.30 4.15 -23.60
CA SER A 177 19.68 2.95 -24.16
C SER A 177 18.31 2.78 -23.55
N MET A 178 17.27 2.89 -24.34
CA MET A 178 15.87 2.74 -23.90
C MET A 178 15.26 1.44 -24.38
N GLN A 179 14.49 0.79 -23.53
CA GLN A 179 13.76 -0.43 -23.83
C GLN A 179 12.35 -0.35 -23.25
N LEU A 180 11.35 -0.84 -23.99
CA LEU A 180 10.02 -1.09 -23.50
C LEU A 180 9.91 -2.54 -23.04
N VAL A 181 9.29 -2.76 -21.88
CA VAL A 181 9.03 -4.10 -21.33
C VAL A 181 7.54 -4.18 -20.97
N PRO A 182 6.82 -5.25 -21.35
CA PRO A 182 5.45 -5.44 -20.90
C PRO A 182 5.41 -5.53 -19.37
N PHE A 183 4.43 -4.89 -18.75
CA PHE A 183 4.28 -4.80 -17.31
C PHE A 183 2.81 -4.94 -16.90
N GLY A 184 2.46 -6.02 -16.19
CA GLY A 184 1.07 -6.31 -15.84
C GLY A 184 0.20 -6.60 -17.08
N ASP A 185 -1.12 -6.41 -16.94
CA ASP A 185 -2.08 -6.85 -17.96
C ASP A 185 -2.14 -5.94 -19.20
N ASP A 186 -1.91 -4.64 -19.06
CA ASP A 186 -1.99 -3.68 -20.18
C ASP A 186 -1.06 -2.47 -19.99
N LYS A 187 0.05 -2.66 -19.29
CA LYS A 187 1.00 -1.59 -18.99
C LYS A 187 2.34 -1.86 -19.67
N LYS A 188 3.10 -0.79 -19.86
CA LYS A 188 4.45 -0.84 -20.41
C LYS A 188 5.41 -0.17 -19.42
N LEU A 189 6.57 -0.80 -19.19
CA LEU A 189 7.68 -0.20 -18.45
C LEU A 189 8.73 0.27 -19.45
N LEU A 190 8.95 1.57 -19.50
CA LEU A 190 10.09 2.15 -20.20
C LEU A 190 11.29 2.21 -19.26
N VAL A 191 12.38 1.56 -19.64
CA VAL A 191 13.65 1.61 -18.93
C VAL A 191 14.65 2.40 -19.76
N ALA A 192 15.27 3.43 -19.17
CA ALA A 192 16.28 4.27 -19.80
C ALA A 192 17.58 4.16 -19.01
N ARG A 193 18.58 3.52 -19.61
CA ARG A 193 19.90 3.30 -19.04
C ARG A 193 20.92 4.26 -19.64
N ASP A 194 21.75 4.89 -18.81
CA ASP A 194 22.89 5.66 -19.23
C ASP A 194 24.00 4.73 -19.74
N ILE A 195 24.37 4.86 -21.00
CA ILE A 195 25.43 4.10 -21.65
C ILE A 195 26.58 5.00 -22.14
N THR A 196 26.68 6.21 -21.64
CA THR A 196 27.64 7.21 -22.09
C THR A 196 29.06 6.71 -22.00
N ASP A 197 29.45 6.09 -20.89
CA ASP A 197 30.79 5.56 -20.70
C ASP A 197 31.07 4.34 -21.59
N LEU A 198 30.03 3.51 -21.82
CA LEU A 198 30.15 2.36 -22.70
C LEU A 198 30.40 2.80 -24.16
N GLU A 199 29.69 3.80 -24.66
CA GLU A 199 29.92 4.37 -25.99
C GLU A 199 31.33 4.93 -26.12
N ARG A 200 31.81 5.70 -25.13
CA ARG A 200 33.18 6.23 -25.15
C ARG A 200 34.23 5.17 -25.24
N VAL A 201 34.07 4.05 -24.56
CA VAL A 201 35.01 2.93 -24.64
C VAL A 201 34.97 2.29 -26.02
N VAL A 202 33.78 2.11 -26.61
CA VAL A 202 33.66 1.54 -27.97
C VAL A 202 34.29 2.45 -29.00
N ASP A 203 34.08 3.76 -28.90
CA ASP A 203 34.71 4.72 -29.82
C ASP A 203 36.25 4.73 -29.70
N LEU A 204 36.79 4.62 -28.48
CA LEU A 204 38.23 4.55 -28.25
C LEU A 204 38.85 3.26 -28.82
N VAL A 205 38.16 2.13 -28.66
CA VAL A 205 38.63 0.82 -29.20
C VAL A 205 38.43 0.76 -30.72
N GLY A 206 37.41 1.38 -31.27
CA GLY A 206 37.12 1.45 -32.70
C GLY A 206 38.14 2.25 -33.52
N VAL A 207 38.74 3.27 -32.91
CA VAL A 207 39.80 4.09 -33.56
C VAL A 207 41.11 3.33 -33.73
N ASP A 208 41.39 2.33 -32.88
CA ASP A 208 42.68 1.56 -32.95
C ASP A 208 42.71 0.50 -34.05
N HIS A 209 41.59 0.20 -34.73
CA HIS A 209 41.53 -0.80 -35.82
C HIS A 209 41.54 -0.18 -37.23
N GLY A 210 41.57 1.16 -37.38
CA GLY A 210 41.54 1.88 -38.66
C GLY A 210 42.90 2.32 -39.19
N GLY A 211 44.01 2.01 -38.52
CA GLY A 211 45.33 2.60 -38.77
C GLY A 211 46.44 1.68 -39.34
N GLN A 212 46.17 0.57 -40.04
CA GLN A 212 47.22 -0.17 -40.73
C GLN A 212 46.64 -0.97 -41.90
N HIS A 213 46.67 -0.39 -43.12
CA HIS A 213 47.11 -1.07 -44.35
C HIS A 213 46.95 -0.10 -45.54
N GLN A 214 48.00 0.69 -45.78
CA GLN A 214 48.29 1.18 -47.09
C GLN A 214 49.40 0.29 -47.68
N PRO A 215 49.13 -0.54 -48.66
CA PRO A 215 50.21 -1.15 -49.43
C PRO A 215 50.76 -0.09 -50.38
N THR A 216 51.96 0.38 -50.14
CA THR A 216 52.78 1.04 -51.11
C THR A 216 53.01 0.11 -52.31
N VAL A 217 52.32 0.35 -53.42
CA VAL A 217 52.72 -0.20 -54.70
C VAL A 217 53.85 0.68 -55.21
N GLY A 218 55.06 0.14 -55.02
CA GLY A 218 56.30 0.66 -55.68
C GLY A 218 56.16 0.42 -57.16
N GLY A 219 56.34 1.50 -57.94
CA GLY A 219 56.64 1.40 -59.36
C GLY A 219 58.04 0.91 -59.58
N ALA A 220 58.21 0.11 -60.57
CA ALA A 220 59.50 -0.02 -61.31
C ALA A 220 59.16 -0.55 -62.70
N ASP A 221 59.56 0.23 -63.64
CA ASP A 221 59.95 0.00 -65.01
C ASP A 221 59.00 -0.74 -65.97
#